data_49a46ae109fa01c62c37789a595ac5c5
#
_entry.id   49a46ae109fa01c62c37789a595ac5c5
#
_cell.length_a   1.000
_cell.length_b   1.000
_cell.length_c   1.000
_cell.angle_alpha   90.00
_cell.angle_beta   90.00
_cell.angle_gamma   90.00
#
_symmetry.space_group_name_H-M   'P 1'
#
loop_
_entity.id
_entity.type
_entity.pdbx_description
1 polymer ?
#
loop_
_entity_poly.entity_id
_entity_poly.type
_entity_poly.pdbx_seq_one_letter_code
_entity_poly.pdbx_strand_id
1 'polypeptide(L)'
;NYGEDFRMPAKDVVIEGNFGINSYTVTYKVDGVQYGDTETHKYGSAVTLRAEPETEGYTFSGWNRENNFTMPAEDVVIEGSFKINSYTVTYKVDGEISGEAETYKYGAVVTLREEPVKEGYTFSHWSRESGFTMPAENIVVEGHFKINSYTVTYKVDDQLYGKVDTYKF
;
A
#
# COMPACT_ATOMS: atom_id res chain seq x y z
N ASN A 1 -26.85 49.54 -22.28
CA ASN A 1 -25.72 49.98 -23.15
C ASN A 1 -26.01 51.38 -23.66
N TYR A 2 -25.43 52.38 -23.03
CA TYR A 2 -25.38 53.71 -23.60
C TYR A 2 -24.12 53.73 -24.47
N GLY A 3 -24.32 53.55 -25.77
CA GLY A 3 -23.26 53.60 -26.79
C GLY A 3 -22.77 55.03 -26.99
N GLU A 4 -21.88 55.23 -27.96
CA GLU A 4 -21.20 56.50 -28.30
C GLU A 4 -22.13 57.67 -28.58
N ASP A 5 -23.47 57.49 -28.74
CA ASP A 5 -24.48 58.49 -29.06
C ASP A 5 -25.35 58.95 -27.88
N PHE A 6 -24.92 58.71 -26.62
CA PHE A 6 -25.68 59.18 -25.45
C PHE A 6 -25.72 60.70 -25.38
N ARG A 7 -26.93 61.29 -25.58
CA ARG A 7 -27.17 62.73 -25.36
C ARG A 7 -27.80 62.97 -23.99
N MET A 8 -27.21 63.85 -23.25
CA MET A 8 -27.72 64.26 -21.92
C MET A 8 -29.12 64.88 -22.03
N PRO A 9 -30.15 64.27 -21.37
CA PRO A 9 -31.46 64.87 -21.30
C PRO A 9 -31.42 66.09 -20.29
N ALA A 10 -32.45 66.92 -20.34
CA ALA A 10 -32.60 68.10 -19.42
C ALA A 10 -33.04 67.65 -17.99
N LYS A 11 -32.46 66.60 -17.46
CA LYS A 11 -32.69 66.03 -16.12
C LYS A 11 -31.49 65.22 -15.66
N ASP A 12 -31.39 65.01 -14.35
CA ASP A 12 -30.37 64.14 -13.78
C ASP A 12 -30.51 62.75 -14.32
N VAL A 13 -29.38 62.13 -14.62
CA VAL A 13 -29.28 60.73 -15.09
C VAL A 13 -28.35 59.97 -14.14
N VAL A 14 -28.82 58.85 -13.64
CA VAL A 14 -28.03 57.90 -12.87
C VAL A 14 -27.72 56.71 -13.77
N ILE A 15 -26.46 56.39 -13.90
CA ILE A 15 -26.00 55.16 -14.58
C ILE A 15 -25.54 54.20 -13.49
N GLU A 16 -26.22 53.07 -13.38
CA GLU A 16 -25.91 52.05 -12.39
C GLU A 16 -25.27 50.84 -13.08
N GLY A 17 -24.33 50.26 -12.39
CA GLY A 17 -23.69 49.00 -12.80
C GLY A 17 -23.29 48.19 -11.57
N ASN A 18 -23.20 46.93 -11.74
CA ASN A 18 -22.74 46.04 -10.67
C ASN A 18 -21.70 45.05 -11.20
N PHE A 19 -20.83 44.60 -10.31
CA PHE A 19 -19.89 43.53 -10.60
C PHE A 19 -20.46 42.19 -10.12
N GLY A 20 -20.37 41.16 -10.97
CA GLY A 20 -20.61 39.77 -10.61
C GLY A 20 -19.31 39.12 -10.10
N ILE A 21 -19.42 38.28 -9.07
CA ILE A 21 -18.28 37.49 -8.61
C ILE A 21 -18.05 36.32 -9.59
N ASN A 22 -16.84 36.22 -10.11
CA ASN A 22 -16.44 35.12 -11.00
C ASN A 22 -16.34 33.81 -10.20
N SER A 23 -16.51 32.71 -10.92
CA SER A 23 -16.31 31.35 -10.40
C SER A 23 -15.15 30.65 -11.14
N TYR A 24 -14.44 29.84 -10.43
CA TYR A 24 -13.29 29.05 -10.90
C TYR A 24 -13.43 27.61 -10.48
N THR A 25 -12.68 26.73 -11.11
CA THR A 25 -12.79 25.29 -10.90
C THR A 25 -11.69 24.75 -9.98
N VAL A 26 -12.03 23.68 -9.24
CA VAL A 26 -11.08 22.84 -8.49
C VAL A 26 -11.17 21.43 -9.06
N THR A 27 -10.05 20.93 -9.57
CA THR A 27 -9.92 19.59 -10.11
C THR A 27 -8.91 18.79 -9.28
N TYR A 28 -9.31 17.60 -8.83
CA TYR A 28 -8.44 16.71 -8.07
C TYR A 28 -7.81 15.67 -8.99
N LYS A 29 -6.53 15.35 -8.76
CA LYS A 29 -5.81 14.29 -9.47
C LYS A 29 -5.07 13.40 -8.46
N VAL A 30 -5.12 12.09 -8.70
CA VAL A 30 -4.34 11.08 -7.99
C VAL A 30 -3.48 10.36 -9.01
N ASP A 31 -2.18 10.33 -8.78
CA ASP A 31 -1.20 9.77 -9.74
C ASP A 31 -1.37 10.32 -11.18
N GLY A 32 -1.73 11.61 -11.28
CA GLY A 32 -1.97 12.31 -12.54
C GLY A 32 -3.34 12.06 -13.19
N VAL A 33 -4.16 11.15 -12.66
CA VAL A 33 -5.50 10.84 -13.16
C VAL A 33 -6.55 11.61 -12.38
N GLN A 34 -7.56 12.16 -13.06
CA GLN A 34 -8.66 12.88 -12.41
C GLN A 34 -9.38 12.00 -11.40
N TYR A 35 -9.55 12.54 -10.19
CA TYR A 35 -10.22 11.90 -9.06
C TYR A 35 -11.53 12.61 -8.73
N GLY A 36 -12.65 11.99 -9.10
CA GLY A 36 -14.00 12.54 -8.94
C GLY A 36 -14.31 13.70 -9.91
N ASP A 37 -15.43 14.37 -9.67
CA ASP A 37 -15.89 15.48 -10.51
C ASP A 37 -15.16 16.77 -10.19
N THR A 38 -15.05 17.68 -11.18
CA THR A 38 -14.56 19.04 -10.99
C THR A 38 -15.58 19.85 -10.18
N GLU A 39 -15.13 20.60 -9.20
CA GLU A 39 -15.93 21.48 -8.37
C GLU A 39 -15.86 22.92 -8.86
N THR A 40 -16.93 23.70 -8.68
CA THR A 40 -16.96 25.13 -9.05
C THR A 40 -17.17 25.98 -7.79
N HIS A 41 -16.28 26.92 -7.57
CA HIS A 41 -16.25 27.81 -6.40
C HIS A 41 -16.21 29.28 -6.83
N LYS A 42 -16.89 30.17 -6.07
CA LYS A 42 -16.77 31.59 -6.29
C LYS A 42 -15.40 32.09 -5.82
N TYR A 43 -14.84 33.06 -6.51
CA TYR A 43 -13.65 33.77 -6.04
C TYR A 43 -13.80 34.22 -4.57
N GLY A 44 -12.79 34.00 -3.77
CA GLY A 44 -12.75 34.38 -2.36
C GLY A 44 -13.54 33.46 -1.41
N SER A 45 -14.24 32.42 -1.91
CA SER A 45 -14.90 31.42 -1.04
C SER A 45 -13.89 30.45 -0.43
N ALA A 46 -14.19 29.94 0.77
CA ALA A 46 -13.41 28.86 1.37
C ALA A 46 -13.65 27.54 0.60
N VAL A 47 -12.58 26.79 0.36
CA VAL A 47 -12.59 25.48 -0.27
C VAL A 47 -12.07 24.45 0.74
N THR A 48 -12.90 23.48 1.09
CA THR A 48 -12.51 22.33 1.92
C THR A 48 -12.07 21.18 1.01
N LEU A 49 -10.89 20.62 1.26
CA LEU A 49 -10.39 19.50 0.47
C LEU A 49 -11.25 18.25 0.66
N ARG A 50 -11.30 17.43 -0.39
CA ARG A 50 -11.89 16.09 -0.31
C ARG A 50 -11.12 15.22 0.67
N ALA A 51 -11.81 14.24 1.24
CA ALA A 51 -11.16 13.18 1.99
C ALA A 51 -10.08 12.50 1.14
N GLU A 52 -9.01 12.10 1.78
CA GLU A 52 -7.93 11.36 1.12
C GLU A 52 -8.43 10.00 0.67
N PRO A 53 -8.08 9.57 -0.56
CA PRO A 53 -8.44 8.23 -1.02
C PRO A 53 -7.63 7.17 -0.28
N GLU A 54 -8.23 5.99 -0.08
CA GLU A 54 -7.60 4.84 0.52
C GLU A 54 -7.48 3.69 -0.50
N THR A 55 -6.35 3.02 -0.49
CA THR A 55 -6.08 1.85 -1.34
C THR A 55 -5.23 0.86 -0.55
N GLU A 56 -5.68 -0.40 -0.51
CA GLU A 56 -4.97 -1.46 0.20
C GLU A 56 -3.53 -1.61 -0.30
N GLY A 57 -2.59 -1.72 0.62
CA GLY A 57 -1.17 -1.86 0.31
C GLY A 57 -0.46 -0.58 -0.12
N TYR A 58 -1.14 0.57 -0.07
CA TYR A 58 -0.57 1.87 -0.42
C TYR A 58 -0.83 2.90 0.68
N THR A 59 0.03 3.90 0.73
CA THR A 59 -0.13 5.09 1.59
C THR A 59 -0.30 6.30 0.70
N PHE A 60 -1.36 7.07 0.91
CA PHE A 60 -1.56 8.33 0.21
C PHE A 60 -0.59 9.39 0.73
N SER A 61 0.01 10.17 -0.17
CA SER A 61 1.02 11.19 0.18
C SER A 61 0.45 12.47 0.78
N GLY A 62 -0.89 12.57 0.85
CA GLY A 62 -1.61 13.81 1.12
C GLY A 62 -1.81 14.65 -0.14
N TRP A 63 -2.73 15.59 -0.05
CA TRP A 63 -2.96 16.59 -1.09
C TRP A 63 -1.84 17.64 -1.08
N ASN A 64 -1.44 18.15 -2.25
CA ASN A 64 -0.38 19.17 -2.40
C ASN A 64 -0.80 20.58 -1.95
N ARG A 65 -1.94 20.72 -1.26
CA ARG A 65 -2.48 21.97 -0.76
C ARG A 65 -3.06 21.78 0.64
N GLU A 66 -2.96 22.83 1.46
CA GLU A 66 -3.58 22.83 2.78
C GLU A 66 -5.11 22.89 2.69
N ASN A 67 -5.77 22.27 3.66
CA ASN A 67 -7.23 22.30 3.77
C ASN A 67 -7.73 23.72 4.08
N ASN A 68 -8.98 24.03 3.67
CA ASN A 68 -9.64 25.32 3.89
C ASN A 68 -8.89 26.50 3.28
N PHE A 69 -8.38 26.38 2.07
CA PHE A 69 -7.81 27.50 1.35
C PHE A 69 -8.90 28.42 0.75
N THR A 70 -8.54 29.68 0.46
CA THR A 70 -9.43 30.63 -0.21
C THR A 70 -9.29 30.49 -1.72
N MET A 71 -10.43 30.39 -2.45
CA MET A 71 -10.44 30.23 -3.91
C MET A 71 -9.78 31.43 -4.60
N PRO A 72 -8.68 31.25 -5.33
CA PRO A 72 -8.00 32.29 -6.08
C PRO A 72 -8.81 32.70 -7.35
N ALA A 73 -8.32 33.72 -8.05
CA ALA A 73 -8.91 34.18 -9.33
C ALA A 73 -8.39 33.33 -10.52
N GLU A 74 -8.26 32.02 -10.34
CA GLU A 74 -7.79 31.05 -11.35
C GLU A 74 -8.31 29.65 -11.02
N ASP A 75 -8.31 28.74 -12.02
CA ASP A 75 -8.60 27.34 -11.80
C ASP A 75 -7.49 26.67 -11.02
N VAL A 76 -7.85 25.76 -10.10
CA VAL A 76 -6.93 25.07 -9.20
C VAL A 76 -6.90 23.58 -9.51
N VAL A 77 -5.70 23.03 -9.61
CA VAL A 77 -5.48 21.58 -9.65
C VAL A 77 -4.86 21.15 -8.31
N ILE A 78 -5.49 20.19 -7.67
CA ILE A 78 -5.04 19.59 -6.40
C ILE A 78 -4.58 18.19 -6.72
N GLU A 79 -3.34 17.88 -6.34
CA GLU A 79 -2.68 16.61 -6.67
C GLU A 79 -2.25 15.86 -5.43
N GLY A 80 -2.34 14.56 -5.49
CA GLY A 80 -1.80 13.61 -4.53
C GLY A 80 -1.36 12.35 -5.25
N SER A 81 -0.61 11.50 -4.56
CA SER A 81 -0.10 10.26 -5.12
C SER A 81 -0.11 9.14 -4.09
N PHE A 82 -0.14 7.90 -4.57
CA PHE A 82 0.03 6.73 -3.75
C PHE A 82 1.48 6.26 -3.74
N LYS A 83 1.95 5.87 -2.56
CA LYS A 83 3.22 5.18 -2.37
C LYS A 83 2.93 3.73 -1.95
N ILE A 84 3.50 2.76 -2.69
CA ILE A 84 3.40 1.35 -2.34
C ILE A 84 4.07 1.06 -1.00
N ASN A 85 3.39 0.33 -0.13
CA ASN A 85 3.90 -0.07 1.17
C ASN A 85 4.79 -1.32 1.06
N SER A 86 5.61 -1.52 2.08
CA SER A 86 6.42 -2.72 2.23
C SER A 86 6.08 -3.44 3.51
N TYR A 87 6.14 -4.77 3.47
CA TYR A 87 5.83 -5.67 4.57
C TYR A 87 6.93 -6.69 4.72
N THR A 88 7.02 -7.32 5.88
CA THR A 88 8.10 -8.25 6.21
C THR A 88 7.64 -9.71 6.19
N VAL A 89 8.56 -10.59 5.80
CA VAL A 89 8.47 -12.04 5.99
C VAL A 89 9.49 -12.43 7.03
N THR A 90 9.03 -12.96 8.16
CA THR A 90 9.86 -13.47 9.25
C THR A 90 9.78 -14.99 9.28
N TYR A 91 10.93 -15.65 9.36
CA TYR A 91 11.00 -17.11 9.43
C TYR A 91 11.18 -17.58 10.87
N LYS A 92 10.46 -18.63 11.25
CA LYS A 92 10.64 -19.31 12.53
C LYS A 92 10.85 -20.81 12.32
N VAL A 93 11.77 -21.37 13.08
CA VAL A 93 12.04 -22.82 13.13
C VAL A 93 11.90 -23.27 14.58
N ASP A 94 11.03 -24.23 14.84
CA ASP A 94 10.69 -24.70 16.19
C ASP A 94 10.28 -23.58 17.14
N GLY A 95 9.64 -22.50 16.61
CA GLY A 95 9.19 -21.34 17.36
C GLY A 95 10.21 -20.20 17.49
N GLU A 96 11.48 -20.44 17.19
CA GLU A 96 12.56 -19.46 17.28
C GLU A 96 12.80 -18.76 15.95
N ILE A 97 13.15 -17.45 16.00
CA ILE A 97 13.47 -16.67 14.80
C ILE A 97 14.69 -17.26 14.08
N SER A 98 14.54 -17.50 12.78
CA SER A 98 15.58 -18.06 11.92
C SER A 98 16.03 -17.03 10.89
N GLY A 99 17.13 -16.35 11.17
CA GLY A 99 17.73 -15.33 10.31
C GLY A 99 16.99 -13.98 10.37
N GLU A 100 17.38 -13.07 9.49
CA GLU A 100 16.80 -11.73 9.42
C GLU A 100 15.47 -11.75 8.64
N ALA A 101 14.54 -10.84 8.99
CA ALA A 101 13.31 -10.66 8.23
C ALA A 101 13.60 -10.09 6.84
N GLU A 102 12.87 -10.57 5.86
CA GLU A 102 12.95 -10.07 4.48
C GLU A 102 11.83 -9.06 4.22
N THR A 103 12.11 -8.01 3.44
CA THR A 103 11.15 -6.96 3.13
C THR A 103 10.72 -7.03 1.68
N TYR A 104 9.42 -7.05 1.45
CA TYR A 104 8.80 -7.09 0.14
C TYR A 104 7.78 -5.95 -0.01
N LYS A 105 7.65 -5.41 -1.22
CA LYS A 105 6.55 -4.50 -1.55
C LYS A 105 5.24 -5.27 -1.60
N TYR A 106 4.15 -4.61 -1.26
CA TYR A 106 2.80 -5.14 -1.49
C TYR A 106 2.66 -5.67 -2.92
N GLY A 107 2.05 -6.82 -3.09
CA GLY A 107 1.85 -7.45 -4.40
C GLY A 107 3.10 -8.09 -5.02
N ALA A 108 4.28 -7.99 -4.40
CA ALA A 108 5.47 -8.67 -4.89
C ALA A 108 5.38 -10.18 -4.68
N VAL A 109 5.95 -10.96 -5.61
CA VAL A 109 6.08 -12.42 -5.45
C VAL A 109 7.17 -12.70 -4.41
N VAL A 110 6.84 -13.52 -3.41
CA VAL A 110 7.74 -13.95 -2.35
C VAL A 110 8.26 -15.35 -2.65
N THR A 111 9.58 -15.47 -2.81
CA THR A 111 10.26 -16.77 -2.90
C THR A 111 10.80 -17.10 -1.52
N LEU A 112 10.35 -18.22 -0.94
CA LEU A 112 10.81 -18.65 0.38
C LEU A 112 12.26 -19.12 0.33
N ARG A 113 12.94 -19.01 1.48
CA ARG A 113 14.28 -19.54 1.71
C ARG A 113 14.30 -21.05 1.52
N GLU A 114 15.48 -21.57 1.19
CA GLU A 114 15.74 -22.99 1.26
C GLU A 114 15.45 -23.54 2.66
N GLU A 115 15.01 -24.79 2.70
CA GLU A 115 14.75 -25.49 3.95
C GLU A 115 16.05 -25.68 4.74
N PRO A 116 16.08 -25.37 6.04
CA PRO A 116 17.28 -25.54 6.84
C PRO A 116 17.58 -27.02 7.04
N VAL A 117 18.88 -27.33 7.12
CA VAL A 117 19.37 -28.69 7.36
C VAL A 117 19.91 -28.81 8.77
N LYS A 118 19.56 -29.91 9.46
CA LYS A 118 20.06 -30.24 10.81
C LYS A 118 20.33 -31.75 10.86
N GLU A 119 21.57 -32.09 11.25
CA GLU A 119 21.98 -33.52 11.37
C GLU A 119 21.06 -34.27 12.33
N GLY A 120 20.63 -35.44 11.96
CA GLY A 120 19.75 -36.30 12.75
C GLY A 120 18.28 -35.89 12.73
N TYR A 121 17.91 -34.86 11.99
CA TYR A 121 16.55 -34.37 11.88
C TYR A 121 16.12 -34.20 10.43
N THR A 122 14.82 -34.26 10.21
CA THR A 122 14.17 -33.94 8.93
C THR A 122 13.31 -32.70 9.12
N PHE A 123 13.48 -31.70 8.25
CA PHE A 123 12.63 -30.52 8.24
C PHE A 123 11.25 -30.87 7.70
N SER A 124 10.18 -30.33 8.31
CA SER A 124 8.82 -30.66 7.93
C SER A 124 8.40 -30.07 6.58
N HIS A 125 8.65 -28.84 6.38
CA HIS A 125 8.43 -27.90 5.29
C HIS A 125 8.05 -26.54 5.91
N TRP A 126 8.09 -25.51 5.10
CA TRP A 126 7.56 -24.19 5.52
C TRP A 126 6.03 -24.21 5.56
N SER A 127 5.44 -23.47 6.50
CA SER A 127 3.97 -23.36 6.68
C SER A 127 3.24 -22.70 5.52
N ARG A 128 3.97 -22.23 4.52
CA ARG A 128 3.44 -21.57 3.33
C ARG A 128 4.21 -22.02 2.10
N GLU A 129 3.54 -22.11 0.97
CA GLU A 129 4.19 -22.42 -0.32
C GLU A 129 4.96 -21.20 -0.84
N SER A 130 6.09 -21.45 -1.52
CA SER A 130 6.88 -20.43 -2.21
C SER A 130 6.13 -19.88 -3.42
N GLY A 131 6.35 -18.62 -3.76
CA GLY A 131 5.70 -17.96 -4.90
C GLY A 131 4.36 -17.30 -4.58
N PHE A 132 4.00 -17.11 -3.31
CA PHE A 132 2.82 -16.35 -2.94
C PHE A 132 3.02 -14.85 -3.15
N THR A 133 1.93 -14.13 -3.32
CA THR A 133 1.93 -12.66 -3.44
C THR A 133 1.89 -12.01 -2.06
N MET A 134 2.78 -11.03 -1.81
CA MET A 134 2.87 -10.33 -0.52
C MET A 134 1.58 -9.57 -0.22
N PRO A 135 0.86 -9.93 0.85
CA PRO A 135 -0.36 -9.22 1.27
C PRO A 135 -0.03 -7.88 1.95
N ALA A 136 -1.08 -7.11 2.30
CA ALA A 136 -0.94 -5.84 3.02
C ALA A 136 -0.72 -6.04 4.54
N GLU A 137 0.06 -7.06 4.92
CA GLU A 137 0.41 -7.39 6.31
C GLU A 137 1.78 -8.06 6.40
N ASN A 138 2.38 -8.02 7.58
CA ASN A 138 3.60 -8.78 7.87
C ASN A 138 3.29 -10.27 8.01
N ILE A 139 4.14 -11.12 7.45
CA ILE A 139 3.97 -12.58 7.41
C ILE A 139 5.00 -13.26 8.29
N VAL A 140 4.56 -14.30 9.01
CA VAL A 140 5.43 -15.25 9.68
C VAL A 140 5.33 -16.59 8.95
N VAL A 141 6.46 -17.14 8.55
CA VAL A 141 6.60 -18.46 7.93
C VAL A 141 7.27 -19.39 8.95
N GLU A 142 6.60 -20.48 9.28
CA GLU A 142 7.05 -21.40 10.30
C GLU A 142 7.42 -22.76 9.71
N GLY A 143 8.39 -23.43 10.32
CA GLY A 143 8.77 -24.79 10.03
C GLY A 143 9.29 -25.49 11.29
N HIS A 144 9.32 -26.82 11.26
CA HIS A 144 9.69 -27.63 12.40
C HIS A 144 10.63 -28.75 12.00
N PHE A 145 11.53 -29.10 12.90
CA PHE A 145 12.37 -30.28 12.79
C PHE A 145 11.73 -31.48 13.49
N LYS A 146 11.78 -32.62 12.83
CA LYS A 146 11.41 -33.92 13.38
C LYS A 146 12.67 -34.74 13.55
N ILE A 147 12.88 -35.30 14.76
CA ILE A 147 14.02 -36.18 15.04
C ILE A 147 13.90 -37.49 14.21
N ASN A 148 14.99 -37.85 13.60
CA ASN A 148 15.09 -39.10 12.82
C ASN A 148 15.29 -40.30 13.73
N SER A 149 14.91 -41.46 13.22
CA SER A 149 15.17 -42.73 13.87
C SER A 149 16.05 -43.61 12.96
N TYR A 150 16.98 -44.27 13.55
CA TYR A 150 17.94 -45.17 12.86
C TYR A 150 17.89 -46.54 13.46
N THR A 151 18.22 -47.54 12.63
CA THR A 151 18.20 -48.94 13.04
C THR A 151 19.61 -49.48 13.26
N VAL A 152 19.78 -50.31 14.29
CA VAL A 152 20.96 -51.14 14.50
C VAL A 152 20.61 -52.56 14.16
N THR A 153 21.33 -53.10 13.21
CA THR A 153 21.16 -54.49 12.76
C THR A 153 22.40 -55.29 13.07
N TYR A 154 22.23 -56.36 13.82
CA TYR A 154 23.32 -57.30 14.15
C TYR A 154 23.36 -58.42 13.12
N LYS A 155 24.54 -58.71 12.57
CA LYS A 155 24.75 -59.81 11.63
C LYS A 155 25.91 -60.68 12.08
N VAL A 156 25.78 -62.00 11.88
CA VAL A 156 26.85 -63.01 11.99
C VAL A 156 26.86 -63.79 10.69
N ASP A 157 28.00 -63.88 10.04
CA ASP A 157 28.17 -64.51 8.72
C ASP A 157 27.11 -64.03 7.70
N ASP A 158 26.91 -62.70 7.64
CA ASP A 158 25.92 -61.96 6.84
C ASP A 158 24.44 -62.30 7.12
N GLN A 159 24.15 -63.15 8.09
CA GLN A 159 22.80 -63.48 8.55
C GLN A 159 22.38 -62.59 9.72
N LEU A 160 21.09 -62.23 9.73
CA LEU A 160 20.54 -61.43 10.84
C LEU A 160 20.66 -62.20 12.16
N TYR A 161 21.28 -61.59 13.16
CA TYR A 161 21.42 -62.12 14.51
C TYR A 161 20.63 -61.27 15.50
N GLY A 162 19.55 -61.83 16.03
CA GLY A 162 18.68 -61.12 16.99
C GLY A 162 17.64 -60.21 16.34
N LYS A 163 17.24 -59.17 17.05
CA LYS A 163 16.25 -58.18 16.59
C LYS A 163 16.94 -56.95 16.00
N VAL A 164 16.24 -56.30 15.11
CA VAL A 164 16.61 -54.95 14.66
C VAL A 164 16.09 -53.94 15.69
N ASP A 165 17.00 -53.20 16.28
CA ASP A 165 16.66 -52.16 17.26
C ASP A 165 16.55 -50.77 16.58
N THR A 166 15.59 -49.97 16.98
CA THR A 166 15.38 -48.61 16.44
C THR A 166 15.65 -47.58 17.53
N TYR A 167 16.50 -46.63 17.22
CA TYR A 167 16.90 -45.56 18.14
C TYR A 167 16.63 -44.20 17.50
N LYS A 168 16.25 -43.21 18.33
CA LYS A 168 16.23 -41.82 17.92
C LYS A 168 17.66 -41.26 17.94
N PHE A 169 17.96 -40.35 17.03
CA PHE A 169 19.21 -39.60 17.00
C PHE A 169 19.48 -38.84 18.29
#